data_8886dc274233bfdeb8a0ccb8c15e5827
#
_entry.id   8886dc274233bfdeb8a0ccb8c15e5827
#
_cell.length_a   1.000
_cell.length_b   1.000
_cell.length_c   1.000
_cell.angle_alpha   90.00
_cell.angle_beta   90.00
_cell.angle_gamma   90.00
#
_symmetry.space_group_name_H-M   'P 1'
#
loop_
_entity.id
_entity.type
_entity.pdbx_description
1 polymer ?
#
loop_
_entity_poly.entity_id
_entity_poly.type
_entity_poly.pdbx_seq_one_letter_code
_entity_poly.pdbx_strand_id
1 'polypeptide(L)'
;MDGRIKAIGVSNFLKSHLEALSNITDIVPAVNQFEISPLNTQKELIKYCQDNGIAVQAMSTFSHFRSTEPRLEILENTKLKAIGLKYNKSVVQIVLRWLLQQGIIMIPKTWYIPHLKENIAIFDFVLTKEEMTEIDSLDRGMFLNYNPYGQQQGFFRMVRNNEEFKKWNETHPANFILDLIDQIRYKFSI
;
A
#
# COMPACT_ATOMS: atom_id res chain seq x y z
N MET A 1 -6.49 -28.93 -4.29
CA MET A 1 -5.37 -28.05 -3.81
C MET A 1 -4.27 -28.96 -3.26
N ASP A 2 -3.04 -28.74 -3.69
CA ASP A 2 -1.89 -29.59 -3.29
C ASP A 2 -1.20 -29.11 -1.98
N GLY A 3 -1.70 -28.04 -1.36
CA GLY A 3 -1.24 -27.54 -0.06
C GLY A 3 0.11 -26.81 -0.05
N ARG A 4 0.72 -26.58 -1.22
CA ARG A 4 2.02 -25.87 -1.31
C ARG A 4 1.90 -24.39 -0.99
N ILE A 5 0.79 -23.74 -1.35
CA ILE A 5 0.49 -22.33 -1.03
C ILE A 5 -0.57 -22.31 0.06
N LYS A 6 -0.26 -21.70 1.20
CA LYS A 6 -1.14 -21.63 2.37
C LYS A 6 -1.90 -20.32 2.48
N ALA A 7 -1.38 -19.24 1.91
CA ALA A 7 -1.99 -17.93 1.89
C ALA A 7 -1.56 -17.17 0.64
N ILE A 8 -2.42 -16.30 0.16
CA ILE A 8 -2.13 -15.37 -0.95
C ILE A 8 -2.15 -13.94 -0.45
N GLY A 9 -1.46 -13.06 -1.14
CA GLY A 9 -1.53 -11.61 -0.93
C GLY A 9 -1.69 -10.90 -2.27
N VAL A 10 -2.13 -9.65 -2.20
CA VAL A 10 -2.30 -8.79 -3.37
C VAL A 10 -1.54 -7.48 -3.17
N SER A 11 -1.27 -6.77 -4.26
CA SER A 11 -0.62 -5.47 -4.21
C SER A 11 -1.33 -4.48 -5.11
N ASN A 12 -1.54 -3.26 -4.60
CA ASN A 12 -2.27 -2.18 -5.29
C ASN A 12 -3.71 -2.53 -5.69
N PHE A 13 -4.36 -3.44 -4.98
CA PHE A 13 -5.77 -3.71 -5.20
C PHE A 13 -6.61 -2.61 -4.55
N LEU A 14 -7.46 -1.99 -5.36
CA LEU A 14 -8.49 -1.07 -4.90
C LEU A 14 -9.68 -1.86 -4.32
N LYS A 15 -10.60 -1.18 -3.66
CA LYS A 15 -11.83 -1.78 -3.15
C LYS A 15 -12.58 -2.57 -4.24
N SER A 16 -12.75 -1.98 -5.42
CA SER A 16 -13.41 -2.63 -6.55
C SER A 16 -12.71 -3.93 -7.01
N HIS A 17 -11.38 -3.99 -6.92
CA HIS A 17 -10.64 -5.21 -7.27
C HIS A 17 -10.84 -6.32 -6.22
N LEU A 18 -10.88 -5.94 -4.94
CA LEU A 18 -11.14 -6.88 -3.84
C LEU A 18 -12.57 -7.42 -3.91
N GLU A 19 -13.55 -6.56 -4.21
CA GLU A 19 -14.93 -6.95 -4.44
C GLU A 19 -15.07 -7.88 -5.66
N ALA A 20 -14.37 -7.58 -6.75
CA ALA A 20 -14.34 -8.45 -7.91
C ALA A 20 -13.72 -9.81 -7.60
N LEU A 21 -12.64 -9.83 -6.83
CA LEU A 21 -11.98 -11.07 -6.41
C LEU A 21 -12.93 -11.92 -5.55
N SER A 22 -13.63 -11.35 -4.59
CA SER A 22 -14.57 -12.07 -3.71
C SER A 22 -15.76 -12.66 -4.46
N ASN A 23 -16.08 -12.16 -5.66
CA ASN A 23 -17.15 -12.72 -6.49
C ASN A 23 -16.76 -14.00 -7.26
N ILE A 24 -15.46 -14.30 -7.33
CA ILE A 24 -14.93 -15.42 -8.12
C ILE A 24 -14.19 -16.45 -7.27
N THR A 25 -13.90 -16.14 -6.01
CA THR A 25 -13.25 -17.07 -5.07
C THR A 25 -13.62 -16.74 -3.62
N ASP A 26 -13.71 -17.77 -2.79
CA ASP A 26 -13.89 -17.65 -1.34
C ASP A 26 -12.54 -17.42 -0.60
N ILE A 27 -11.42 -17.40 -1.34
CA ILE A 27 -10.10 -17.21 -0.75
C ILE A 27 -9.87 -15.72 -0.53
N VAL A 28 -9.92 -15.30 0.73
CA VAL A 28 -9.59 -13.93 1.12
C VAL A 28 -8.08 -13.72 1.09
N PRO A 29 -7.55 -12.68 0.43
CA PRO A 29 -6.14 -12.34 0.51
C PRO A 29 -5.72 -12.08 1.96
N ALA A 30 -4.62 -12.66 2.40
CA ALA A 30 -4.10 -12.43 3.75
C ALA A 30 -3.57 -10.99 3.93
N VAL A 31 -3.10 -10.37 2.84
CA VAL A 31 -2.54 -9.01 2.86
C VAL A 31 -2.84 -8.28 1.55
N ASN A 32 -3.11 -6.97 1.65
CA ASN A 32 -3.04 -6.03 0.54
C ASN A 32 -1.93 -5.01 0.81
N GLN A 33 -0.94 -4.95 -0.07
CA GLN A 33 0.16 -4.00 0.01
C GLN A 33 -0.10 -2.84 -0.96
N PHE A 34 -0.15 -1.61 -0.45
CA PHE A 34 -0.34 -0.42 -1.27
C PHE A 34 0.32 0.81 -0.65
N GLU A 35 0.41 1.89 -1.43
CA GLU A 35 1.04 3.12 -0.97
C GLU A 35 0.18 3.81 0.09
N ILE A 36 0.79 4.08 1.25
CA ILE A 36 0.19 4.86 2.34
C ILE A 36 1.23 5.84 2.86
N SER A 37 0.86 7.12 2.89
CA SER A 37 1.68 8.19 3.44
C SER A 37 0.79 9.26 4.10
N PRO A 38 1.33 10.22 4.86
CA PRO A 38 0.54 11.35 5.35
C PRO A 38 -0.14 12.17 4.25
N LEU A 39 0.40 12.17 3.02
CA LEU A 39 -0.17 12.88 1.87
C LEU A 39 -1.22 12.05 1.10
N ASN A 40 -1.33 10.75 1.42
CA ASN A 40 -2.28 9.81 0.84
C ASN A 40 -2.64 8.74 1.86
N THR A 41 -3.60 9.03 2.71
CA THR A 41 -3.93 8.19 3.88
C THR A 41 -4.72 6.94 3.53
N GLN A 42 -5.41 6.90 2.40
CA GLN A 42 -6.16 5.72 1.91
C GLN A 42 -7.18 5.15 2.92
N LYS A 43 -7.78 5.98 3.77
CA LYS A 43 -8.63 5.57 4.91
C LYS A 43 -9.74 4.59 4.53
N GLU A 44 -10.43 4.86 3.43
CA GLU A 44 -11.54 4.01 2.97
C GLU A 44 -11.06 2.62 2.58
N LEU A 45 -9.92 2.53 1.87
CA LEU A 45 -9.35 1.25 1.46
C LEU A 45 -8.79 0.49 2.67
N ILE A 46 -8.12 1.18 3.60
CA ILE A 46 -7.64 0.59 4.85
C ILE A 46 -8.81 -0.01 5.63
N LYS A 47 -9.86 0.79 5.85
CA LYS A 47 -11.06 0.32 6.56
C LYS A 47 -11.68 -0.87 5.87
N TYR A 48 -11.86 -0.83 4.55
CA TYR A 48 -12.39 -1.96 3.79
C TYR A 48 -11.56 -3.23 3.97
N CYS A 49 -10.24 -3.14 3.87
CA CYS A 49 -9.35 -4.27 4.08
C CYS A 49 -9.51 -4.85 5.50
N GLN A 50 -9.47 -4.00 6.54
CA GLN A 50 -9.57 -4.41 7.93
C GLN A 50 -10.93 -5.04 8.25
N ASP A 51 -12.02 -4.46 7.76
CA ASP A 51 -13.38 -5.00 7.93
C ASP A 51 -13.55 -6.40 7.28
N ASN A 52 -12.74 -6.70 6.26
CA ASN A 52 -12.76 -7.99 5.56
C ASN A 52 -11.61 -8.95 5.97
N GLY A 53 -10.92 -8.68 7.07
CA GLY A 53 -9.86 -9.56 7.59
C GLY A 53 -8.58 -9.56 6.74
N ILE A 54 -8.38 -8.54 5.90
CA ILE A 54 -7.21 -8.37 5.04
C ILE A 54 -6.21 -7.47 5.78
N ALA A 55 -5.02 -7.98 6.09
CA ALA A 55 -3.96 -7.15 6.66
C ALA A 55 -3.50 -6.09 5.67
N VAL A 56 -3.26 -4.88 6.15
CA VAL A 56 -2.77 -3.77 5.34
C VAL A 56 -1.26 -3.63 5.52
N GLN A 57 -0.52 -3.57 4.41
CA GLN A 57 0.90 -3.31 4.42
C GLN A 57 1.22 -2.05 3.62
N ALA A 58 1.81 -1.05 4.30
CA ALA A 58 2.20 0.20 3.67
C ALA A 58 3.52 0.05 2.92
N MET A 59 3.53 0.50 1.67
CA MET A 59 4.73 0.68 0.88
C MET A 59 4.93 2.15 0.52
N SER A 60 6.15 2.53 0.15
CA SER A 60 6.51 3.87 -0.38
C SER A 60 6.10 5.05 0.50
N THR A 61 5.97 4.86 1.81
CA THR A 61 5.51 5.87 2.79
C THR A 61 6.29 7.19 2.72
N PHE A 62 7.58 7.13 2.36
CA PHE A 62 8.46 8.29 2.22
C PHE A 62 8.90 8.53 0.77
N SER A 63 8.20 7.94 -0.23
CA SER A 63 8.62 7.89 -1.63
C SER A 63 9.92 7.12 -1.87
N HIS A 64 10.14 6.61 -3.07
CA HIS A 64 11.33 5.78 -3.27
C HIS A 64 12.11 6.01 -4.55
N PHE A 65 11.53 6.36 -5.69
CA PHE A 65 12.31 6.25 -6.93
C PHE A 65 12.26 7.45 -7.89
N ARG A 66 11.29 8.36 -7.80
CA ARG A 66 11.05 9.30 -8.89
C ARG A 66 11.21 10.78 -8.57
N SER A 67 11.00 11.20 -7.35
CA SER A 67 11.27 12.58 -6.96
C SER A 67 11.66 12.67 -5.48
N THR A 68 12.58 13.58 -5.19
CA THR A 68 12.98 13.91 -3.81
C THR A 68 11.94 14.81 -3.13
N GLU A 69 11.16 15.56 -3.90
CA GLU A 69 10.29 16.62 -3.41
C GLU A 69 9.16 16.13 -2.51
N PRO A 70 8.34 15.11 -2.86
CA PRO A 70 7.30 14.63 -1.94
C PRO A 70 7.86 14.05 -0.64
N ARG A 71 9.05 13.44 -0.71
CA ARG A 71 9.74 12.97 0.49
C ARG A 71 10.16 14.14 1.37
N LEU A 72 10.75 15.18 0.78
CA LEU A 72 11.14 16.40 1.50
C LEU A 72 9.93 17.09 2.10
N GLU A 73 8.80 17.14 1.39
CA GLU A 73 7.56 17.70 1.90
C GLU A 73 7.09 17.02 3.20
N ILE A 74 7.17 15.68 3.27
CA ILE A 74 6.84 14.96 4.50
C ILE A 74 7.88 15.24 5.58
N LEU A 75 9.18 15.11 5.27
CA LEU A 75 10.25 15.22 6.25
C LEU A 75 10.41 16.66 6.78
N GLU A 76 10.10 17.66 5.96
CA GLU A 76 10.18 19.08 6.32
C GLU A 76 8.85 19.65 6.83
N ASN A 77 7.80 18.85 6.90
CA ASN A 77 6.48 19.29 7.34
C ASN A 77 6.52 19.84 8.78
N THR A 78 6.07 21.06 8.95
CA THR A 78 6.14 21.77 10.25
C THR A 78 5.29 21.12 11.34
N LYS A 79 4.11 20.58 11.00
CA LYS A 79 3.24 19.87 11.94
C LYS A 79 3.90 18.57 12.41
N LEU A 80 4.43 17.76 11.49
CA LEU A 80 5.14 16.53 11.84
C LEU A 80 6.39 16.80 12.68
N LYS A 81 7.14 17.86 12.37
CA LYS A 81 8.28 18.30 13.18
C LYS A 81 7.86 18.74 14.59
N ALA A 82 6.77 19.50 14.71
CA ALA A 82 6.24 19.92 16.00
C ALA A 82 5.82 18.74 16.88
N ILE A 83 5.14 17.76 16.31
CA ILE A 83 4.81 16.50 17.02
C ILE A 83 6.10 15.78 17.42
N GLY A 84 7.07 15.67 16.51
CA GLY A 84 8.36 15.04 16.78
C GLY A 84 9.11 15.66 17.98
N LEU A 85 9.11 16.97 18.08
CA LEU A 85 9.73 17.68 19.21
C LEU A 85 9.12 17.30 20.56
N LYS A 86 7.80 17.10 20.65
CA LYS A 86 7.13 16.69 21.91
C LYS A 86 7.63 15.34 22.43
N TYR A 87 7.93 14.42 21.54
CA TYR A 87 8.34 13.06 21.87
C TYR A 87 9.86 12.84 21.79
N ASN A 88 10.61 13.87 21.42
CA ASN A 88 12.04 13.75 21.07
C ASN A 88 12.27 12.64 20.00
N LYS A 89 11.43 12.67 18.94
CA LYS A 89 11.43 11.72 17.83
C LYS A 89 11.57 12.44 16.49
N SER A 90 12.15 11.74 15.51
CA SER A 90 12.21 12.24 14.14
C SER A 90 10.84 12.15 13.45
N VAL A 91 10.67 12.91 12.37
CA VAL A 91 9.47 12.83 11.52
C VAL A 91 9.24 11.41 11.02
N VAL A 92 10.30 10.67 10.67
CA VAL A 92 10.21 9.28 10.26
C VAL A 92 9.57 8.43 11.36
N GLN A 93 10.01 8.56 12.60
CA GLN A 93 9.45 7.83 13.74
C GLN A 93 7.98 8.20 13.99
N ILE A 94 7.62 9.49 13.87
CA ILE A 94 6.23 9.93 14.00
C ILE A 94 5.34 9.28 12.95
N VAL A 95 5.74 9.28 11.68
CA VAL A 95 4.96 8.67 10.60
C VAL A 95 4.87 7.14 10.75
N LEU A 96 5.97 6.48 11.14
CA LEU A 96 5.93 5.04 11.40
C LEU A 96 5.02 4.71 12.59
N ARG A 97 5.04 5.53 13.66
CA ARG A 97 4.13 5.36 14.80
C ARG A 97 2.68 5.58 14.43
N TRP A 98 2.39 6.56 13.58
CA TRP A 98 1.05 6.82 13.04
C TRP A 98 0.50 5.61 12.26
N LEU A 99 1.32 4.96 11.42
CA LEU A 99 0.93 3.72 10.74
C LEU A 99 0.70 2.57 11.73
N LEU A 100 1.62 2.40 12.69
CA LEU A 100 1.53 1.34 13.70
C LEU A 100 0.22 1.42 14.50
N GLN A 101 -0.18 2.62 14.90
CA GLN A 101 -1.40 2.83 15.69
C GLN A 101 -2.68 2.55 14.91
N GLN A 102 -2.61 2.50 13.59
CA GLN A 102 -3.71 2.08 12.71
C GLN A 102 -3.70 0.57 12.42
N GLY A 103 -2.78 -0.20 13.02
CA GLY A 103 -2.63 -1.63 12.75
C GLY A 103 -2.05 -1.93 11.37
N ILE A 104 -1.31 -0.99 10.79
CA ILE A 104 -0.72 -1.12 9.46
C ILE A 104 0.70 -1.69 9.57
N ILE A 105 1.00 -2.71 8.79
CA ILE A 105 2.35 -3.28 8.66
C ILE A 105 3.21 -2.32 7.83
N MET A 106 4.39 -2.00 8.32
CA MET A 106 5.32 -1.13 7.60
C MET A 106 6.65 -1.83 7.31
N ILE A 107 7.23 -1.51 6.14
CA ILE A 107 8.47 -2.12 5.64
C ILE A 107 9.48 -1.05 5.23
N PRO A 108 9.92 -0.17 6.16
CA PRO A 108 10.85 0.91 5.83
C PRO A 108 12.20 0.34 5.39
N LYS A 109 12.58 0.65 4.15
CA LYS A 109 13.88 0.21 3.59
C LYS A 109 15.00 1.12 4.08
N THR A 110 16.07 0.50 4.57
CA THR A 110 17.35 1.17 4.82
C THR A 110 18.51 0.18 4.72
N TRP A 111 19.69 0.66 4.35
CA TRP A 111 20.97 -0.06 4.47
C TRP A 111 21.90 0.60 5.51
N TYR A 112 21.44 1.69 6.15
CA TYR A 112 22.21 2.44 7.13
C TYR A 112 21.77 2.05 8.54
N ILE A 113 22.67 1.46 9.31
CA ILE A 113 22.38 0.89 10.64
C ILE A 113 21.74 1.91 11.61
N PRO A 114 22.17 3.20 11.68
CA PRO A 114 21.48 4.17 12.51
C PRO A 114 20.01 4.35 12.16
N HIS A 115 19.65 4.40 10.87
CA HIS A 115 18.25 4.48 10.46
C HIS A 115 17.47 3.20 10.82
N LEU A 116 18.10 2.03 10.82
CA LEU A 116 17.44 0.81 11.26
C LEU A 116 17.06 0.88 12.73
N LYS A 117 17.99 1.37 13.58
CA LYS A 117 17.75 1.59 15.01
C LYS A 117 16.67 2.66 15.25
N GLU A 118 16.69 3.72 14.47
CA GLU A 118 15.67 4.77 14.49
C GLU A 118 14.28 4.24 14.13
N ASN A 119 14.18 3.51 13.02
CA ASN A 119 12.91 2.96 12.52
C ASN A 119 12.23 2.00 13.51
N ILE A 120 13.00 1.26 14.31
CA ILE A 120 12.45 0.34 15.31
C ILE A 120 12.15 1.03 16.67
N ALA A 121 12.71 2.21 16.92
CA ALA A 121 12.53 2.94 18.18
C ALA A 121 11.22 3.76 18.17
N ILE A 122 10.09 3.08 17.95
CA ILE A 122 8.74 3.67 17.82
C ILE A 122 7.73 3.07 18.81
N PHE A 123 8.17 2.22 19.73
CA PHE A 123 7.28 1.52 20.67
C PHE A 123 7.19 2.18 22.04
N ASP A 124 8.03 3.17 22.32
CA ASP A 124 8.18 3.86 23.61
C ASP A 124 7.35 5.14 23.76
N PHE A 125 6.50 5.47 22.78
CA PHE A 125 5.59 6.59 22.82
C PHE A 125 4.28 6.28 22.10
N VAL A 126 3.23 7.09 22.35
CA VAL A 126 1.91 6.94 21.71
C VAL A 126 1.43 8.31 21.27
N LEU A 127 1.05 8.44 20.01
CA LEU A 127 0.41 9.65 19.47
C LEU A 127 -1.01 9.79 20.03
N THR A 128 -1.41 10.99 20.41
CA THR A 128 -2.77 11.29 20.84
C THR A 128 -3.75 11.22 19.65
N LYS A 129 -5.06 11.20 19.96
CA LYS A 129 -6.09 11.23 18.91
C LYS A 129 -6.03 12.51 18.07
N GLU A 130 -5.73 13.63 18.71
CA GLU A 130 -5.58 14.94 18.08
C GLU A 130 -4.38 14.92 17.11
N GLU A 131 -3.24 14.37 17.54
CA GLU A 131 -2.04 14.25 16.71
C GLU A 131 -2.26 13.29 15.53
N MET A 132 -2.94 12.17 15.75
CA MET A 132 -3.36 11.27 14.65
C MET A 132 -4.23 12.02 13.63
N THR A 133 -5.21 12.81 14.11
CA THR A 133 -6.08 13.63 13.25
C THR A 133 -5.30 14.72 12.54
N GLU A 134 -4.33 15.34 13.21
CA GLU A 134 -3.46 16.34 12.58
C GLU A 134 -2.63 15.78 11.45
N ILE A 135 -2.05 14.58 11.63
CA ILE A 135 -1.34 13.86 10.57
C ILE A 135 -2.28 13.52 9.43
N ASP A 136 -3.46 12.99 9.73
CA ASP A 136 -4.49 12.66 8.75
C ASP A 136 -4.97 13.88 7.93
N SER A 137 -4.91 15.08 8.52
CA SER A 137 -5.28 16.34 7.84
C SER A 137 -4.32 16.76 6.72
N LEU A 138 -3.16 16.10 6.61
CA LEU A 138 -2.21 16.32 5.53
C LEU A 138 -2.61 15.60 4.23
N ASP A 139 -3.62 14.75 4.30
CA ASP A 139 -4.12 13.98 3.16
C ASP A 139 -4.64 14.89 2.04
N ARG A 140 -4.19 14.61 0.84
CA ARG A 140 -4.67 15.26 -0.39
C ARG A 140 -4.78 14.29 -1.58
N GLY A 141 -4.79 12.98 -1.29
CA GLY A 141 -4.86 11.92 -2.29
C GLY A 141 -3.63 11.86 -3.20
N MET A 142 -2.47 12.35 -2.71
CA MET A 142 -1.26 12.45 -3.51
C MET A 142 -0.43 11.18 -3.45
N PHE A 143 -0.43 10.40 -4.53
CA PHE A 143 0.49 9.27 -4.68
C PHE A 143 1.92 9.74 -4.90
N LEU A 144 2.84 9.22 -4.09
CA LEU A 144 4.27 9.56 -4.13
C LEU A 144 5.02 8.78 -5.22
N ASN A 145 4.54 7.58 -5.54
CA ASN A 145 5.23 6.66 -6.44
C ASN A 145 4.34 6.13 -7.55
N TYR A 146 3.19 5.58 -7.23
CA TYR A 146 2.34 4.86 -8.16
C TYR A 146 0.86 5.15 -7.91
N ASN A 147 0.19 5.76 -8.88
CA ASN A 147 -1.26 5.96 -8.83
C ASN A 147 -1.99 4.78 -9.52
N PRO A 148 -2.61 3.86 -8.77
CA PRO A 148 -3.28 2.72 -9.34
C PRO A 148 -4.51 3.09 -10.18
N TYR A 149 -5.14 4.23 -9.92
CA TYR A 149 -6.31 4.69 -10.68
C TYR A 149 -5.98 5.12 -12.12
N GLY A 150 -4.77 5.66 -12.35
CA GLY A 150 -4.37 6.17 -13.66
C GLY A 150 -3.62 5.17 -14.54
N GLN A 151 -2.95 4.18 -13.94
CA GLN A 151 -2.06 3.28 -14.68
C GLN A 151 -2.67 1.92 -15.01
N GLN A 152 -3.81 1.56 -14.41
CA GLN A 152 -4.46 0.27 -14.66
C GLN A 152 -4.82 0.06 -16.13
N GLN A 153 -5.36 1.07 -16.77
CA GLN A 153 -5.67 0.98 -18.20
C GLN A 153 -4.42 0.73 -19.05
N GLY A 154 -3.27 1.32 -18.66
CA GLY A 154 -2.00 1.12 -19.35
C GLY A 154 -1.45 -0.29 -19.21
N PHE A 155 -1.45 -0.84 -17.99
CA PHE A 155 -1.00 -2.21 -17.72
C PHE A 155 -1.86 -3.25 -18.42
N PHE A 156 -3.17 -3.16 -18.26
CA PHE A 156 -4.11 -4.07 -18.92
C PHE A 156 -4.04 -3.97 -20.44
N ARG A 157 -3.82 -2.76 -20.99
CA ARG A 157 -3.65 -2.55 -22.43
C ARG A 157 -2.34 -3.18 -22.93
N MET A 158 -1.26 -3.07 -22.17
CA MET A 158 0.04 -3.70 -22.49
C MET A 158 -0.09 -5.22 -22.48
N VAL A 159 -0.67 -5.81 -21.46
CA VAL A 159 -0.89 -7.25 -21.33
C VAL A 159 -1.77 -7.76 -22.48
N ARG A 160 -2.83 -7.02 -22.83
CA ARG A 160 -3.78 -7.38 -23.89
C ARG A 160 -3.16 -7.41 -25.28
N ASN A 161 -2.25 -6.49 -25.58
CA ASN A 161 -1.68 -6.29 -26.91
C ASN A 161 -0.31 -6.96 -27.09
N ASN A 162 0.22 -7.62 -26.07
CA ASN A 162 1.51 -8.29 -26.14
C ASN A 162 1.35 -9.73 -26.55
N GLU A 163 1.58 -10.03 -27.84
CA GLU A 163 1.50 -11.37 -28.40
C GLU A 163 2.52 -12.35 -27.76
N GLU A 164 3.68 -11.84 -27.31
CA GLU A 164 4.67 -12.65 -26.59
C GLU A 164 4.14 -13.07 -25.22
N PHE A 165 3.41 -12.19 -24.54
CA PHE A 165 2.79 -12.49 -23.25
C PHE A 165 1.67 -13.50 -23.40
N LYS A 166 0.85 -13.40 -24.44
CA LYS A 166 -0.16 -14.41 -24.78
C LYS A 166 0.48 -15.77 -25.04
N LYS A 167 1.51 -15.81 -25.87
CA LYS A 167 2.23 -17.05 -26.21
C LYS A 167 2.93 -17.66 -24.99
N TRP A 168 3.52 -16.84 -24.12
CA TRP A 168 4.10 -17.28 -22.86
C TRP A 168 3.03 -17.89 -21.95
N ASN A 169 1.85 -17.30 -21.88
CA ASN A 169 0.74 -17.78 -21.06
C ASN A 169 0.17 -19.10 -21.54
N GLU A 170 0.10 -19.32 -22.85
CA GLU A 170 -0.34 -20.60 -23.44
C GLU A 170 0.62 -21.76 -23.10
N THR A 171 1.90 -21.45 -22.88
CA THR A 171 2.94 -22.46 -22.60
C THR A 171 3.20 -22.66 -21.10
N HIS A 172 2.65 -21.81 -20.21
CA HIS A 172 2.84 -21.89 -18.75
C HIS A 172 1.47 -22.03 -18.06
N PRO A 173 1.20 -23.14 -17.38
CA PRO A 173 -0.13 -23.44 -16.79
C PRO A 173 -0.50 -22.58 -15.58
N ALA A 174 0.05 -21.38 -15.44
CA ALA A 174 -0.34 -20.38 -14.47
C ALA A 174 -1.47 -19.46 -14.99
N ASN A 175 -2.41 -20.03 -15.73
CA ASN A 175 -3.55 -19.33 -16.34
C ASN A 175 -4.46 -18.60 -15.33
N PHE A 176 -4.33 -18.91 -14.05
CA PHE A 176 -5.17 -18.36 -13.00
C PHE A 176 -5.17 -16.80 -12.95
N ILE A 177 -4.01 -16.16 -13.12
CA ILE A 177 -3.93 -14.68 -13.04
C ILE A 177 -4.58 -14.03 -14.28
N LEU A 178 -4.47 -14.65 -15.46
CA LEU A 178 -5.08 -14.10 -16.67
C LEU A 178 -6.57 -14.38 -16.74
N ASP A 179 -6.99 -15.56 -16.34
CA ASP A 179 -8.41 -15.89 -16.18
C ASP A 179 -9.07 -14.96 -15.18
N LEU A 180 -8.38 -14.64 -14.09
CA LEU A 180 -8.81 -13.65 -13.10
C LEU A 180 -8.91 -12.25 -13.71
N ILE A 181 -7.91 -11.82 -14.47
CA ILE A 181 -7.90 -10.53 -15.17
C ILE A 181 -9.04 -10.46 -16.19
N ASP A 182 -9.27 -11.51 -16.95
CA ASP A 182 -10.32 -11.56 -17.98
C ASP A 182 -11.72 -11.63 -17.36
N GLN A 183 -11.89 -12.32 -16.23
CA GLN A 183 -13.16 -12.31 -15.48
C GLN A 183 -13.45 -10.95 -14.85
N ILE A 184 -12.45 -10.28 -14.29
CA ILE A 184 -12.56 -8.90 -13.77
C ILE A 184 -12.99 -7.96 -14.91
N ARG A 185 -12.42 -8.11 -16.10
CA ARG A 185 -12.76 -7.32 -17.29
C ARG A 185 -14.19 -7.55 -17.76
N TYR A 186 -14.58 -8.80 -17.92
CA TYR A 186 -15.92 -9.16 -18.39
C TYR A 186 -17.00 -8.58 -17.50
N LYS A 187 -16.77 -8.57 -16.18
CA LYS A 187 -17.73 -8.10 -15.18
C LYS A 187 -17.84 -6.58 -15.08
N PHE A 188 -16.80 -5.84 -15.45
CA PHE A 188 -16.76 -4.36 -15.35
C PHE A 188 -16.79 -3.65 -16.71
N SER A 189 -16.93 -4.37 -17.83
CA SER A 189 -17.00 -3.83 -19.20
C SER A 189 -15.88 -2.83 -19.52
N ILE A 190 -14.66 -3.07 -19.00
CA ILE A 190 -13.48 -2.21 -19.19
C ILE A 190 -12.63 -2.67 -20.36
#